data_261a5054cc0958d0df76f4182706b402
#
_entry.id   261a5054cc0958d0df76f4182706b402
#
_cell.length_a   1.000
_cell.length_b   1.000
_cell.length_c   1.000
_cell.angle_alpha   90.00
_cell.angle_beta   90.00
_cell.angle_gamma   90.00
#
_symmetry.space_group_name_H-M   'P 1'
#
loop_
_entity.id
_entity.type
_entity.pdbx_description
1 polymer ?
#
loop_
_entity_poly.entity_id
_entity_poly.type
_entity_poly.pdbx_seq_one_letter_code
_entity_poly.pdbx_strand_id
1 'polypeptide(L)'
;MTAPHDVVFLLDVDNTLLDNDRIIADLRLHLEREFGAANAGRYWTIFEKLRSELGYADYLGALQRYRSDAEFERSDDLRLLQMSTFLVDYPFAERLYPRALDVIRRLGVYGRKVILSDGDVVFQPRKIQRSGLWDSVSGRVLIYIHKEQMLESVQLQYPARHYVMVDDKLRILAAMKNVMQDRLTTVFPRQGHYALDPANVAAYPAADLSVERIGDLADIDMRALLGREIAALTLKVKS
;
A
#
# COMPACT_ATOMS: atom_id res chain seq x y z
N MET A 1 27.00 -9.18 5.16
CA MET A 1 25.68 -9.10 5.83
C MET A 1 25.68 -7.81 6.64
N THR A 2 24.73 -6.89 6.38
CA THR A 2 24.56 -5.67 7.19
C THR A 2 24.07 -6.05 8.59
N ALA A 3 24.56 -5.35 9.63
CA ALA A 3 24.07 -5.56 11.00
C ALA A 3 22.56 -5.33 11.04
N PRO A 4 21.79 -6.14 11.81
CA PRO A 4 20.35 -5.95 11.93
C PRO A 4 20.05 -4.59 12.56
N HIS A 5 19.02 -3.92 12.02
CA HIS A 5 18.48 -2.69 12.63
C HIS A 5 17.68 -3.05 13.88
N ASP A 6 17.59 -2.12 14.83
CA ASP A 6 16.73 -2.35 15.99
C ASP A 6 15.27 -2.40 15.55
N VAL A 7 14.84 -1.44 14.72
CA VAL A 7 13.46 -1.36 14.20
C VAL A 7 13.43 -1.09 12.69
N VAL A 8 12.53 -1.79 11.99
CA VAL A 8 12.15 -1.50 10.61
C VAL A 8 10.65 -1.21 10.54
N PHE A 9 10.31 -0.05 9.98
CA PHE A 9 8.94 0.35 9.68
C PHE A 9 8.60 -0.08 8.26
N LEU A 10 7.61 -0.94 8.12
CA LEU A 10 7.03 -1.40 6.87
C LEU A 10 5.75 -0.62 6.64
N LEU A 11 5.66 0.10 5.53
CA LEU A 11 4.59 1.05 5.25
C LEU A 11 3.87 0.61 3.97
N ASP A 12 2.59 0.32 4.07
CA ASP A 12 1.73 0.18 2.91
C ASP A 12 1.49 1.53 2.23
N VAL A 13 1.00 1.52 0.99
CA VAL A 13 0.78 2.73 0.18
C VAL A 13 -0.70 3.04 0.01
N ASP A 14 -1.45 2.13 -0.61
CA ASP A 14 -2.81 2.37 -1.07
C ASP A 14 -3.80 2.41 0.10
N ASN A 15 -4.49 3.52 0.26
CA ASN A 15 -5.35 3.83 1.39
C ASN A 15 -4.65 3.87 2.77
N THR A 16 -3.33 3.74 2.79
CA THR A 16 -2.50 3.90 3.99
C THR A 16 -1.76 5.24 3.98
N LEU A 17 -0.93 5.50 2.97
CA LEU A 17 -0.21 6.76 2.78
C LEU A 17 -0.85 7.64 1.72
N LEU A 18 -1.59 7.04 0.78
CA LEU A 18 -2.13 7.66 -0.41
C LEU A 18 -3.60 7.24 -0.59
N ASP A 19 -4.48 8.23 -0.85
CA ASP A 19 -5.93 8.03 -1.06
C ASP A 19 -6.18 7.36 -2.43
N ASN A 20 -6.08 6.05 -2.45
CA ASN A 20 -6.29 5.26 -3.66
C ASN A 20 -7.77 5.21 -4.07
N ASP A 21 -8.70 5.33 -3.13
CA ASP A 21 -10.14 5.40 -3.43
C ASP A 21 -10.45 6.64 -4.26
N ARG A 22 -9.82 7.76 -3.96
CA ARG A 22 -9.95 8.99 -4.74
C ARG A 22 -9.34 8.84 -6.13
N ILE A 23 -8.19 8.18 -6.26
CA ILE A 23 -7.57 7.90 -7.56
C ILE A 23 -8.51 7.07 -8.43
N ILE A 24 -9.12 6.02 -7.87
CA ILE A 24 -10.09 5.18 -8.59
C ILE A 24 -11.32 5.99 -9.01
N ALA A 25 -11.83 6.86 -8.14
CA ALA A 25 -12.95 7.73 -8.46
C ALA A 25 -12.63 8.69 -9.62
N ASP A 26 -11.46 9.34 -9.58
CA ASP A 26 -11.01 10.23 -10.65
C ASP A 26 -10.80 9.47 -11.97
N LEU A 27 -10.28 8.23 -11.91
CA LEU A 27 -10.13 7.36 -13.05
C LEU A 27 -11.49 6.97 -13.66
N ARG A 28 -12.49 6.64 -12.83
CA ARG A 28 -13.85 6.35 -13.30
C ARG A 28 -14.44 7.54 -14.07
N LEU A 29 -14.37 8.72 -13.48
CA LEU A 29 -14.85 9.95 -14.11
C LEU A 29 -14.13 10.26 -15.43
N HIS A 30 -12.81 10.06 -15.46
CA HIS A 30 -12.04 10.26 -16.70
C HIS A 30 -12.45 9.28 -17.80
N LEU A 31 -12.57 7.99 -17.48
CA LEU A 31 -13.03 6.97 -18.43
C LEU A 31 -14.42 7.28 -18.97
N GLU A 32 -15.38 7.62 -18.11
CA GLU A 32 -16.74 7.94 -18.55
C GLU A 32 -16.77 9.15 -19.48
N ARG A 33 -15.95 10.16 -19.21
CA ARG A 33 -15.86 11.36 -20.04
C ARG A 33 -15.22 11.09 -21.39
N GLU A 34 -14.13 10.31 -21.43
CA GLU A 34 -13.37 10.09 -22.67
C GLU A 34 -13.96 8.97 -23.56
N PHE A 35 -14.52 7.93 -22.96
CA PHE A 35 -15.04 6.75 -23.68
C PHE A 35 -16.57 6.64 -23.67
N GLY A 36 -17.26 7.41 -22.80
CA GLY A 36 -18.68 7.23 -22.52
C GLY A 36 -18.97 6.05 -21.59
N ALA A 37 -20.16 6.07 -20.97
CA ALA A 37 -20.50 5.13 -19.88
C ALA A 37 -20.45 3.66 -20.30
N ALA A 38 -20.87 3.32 -21.52
CA ALA A 38 -20.87 1.92 -22.00
C ALA A 38 -19.44 1.34 -22.08
N ASN A 39 -18.53 2.06 -22.72
CA ASN A 39 -17.13 1.65 -22.88
C ASN A 39 -16.38 1.67 -21.55
N ALA A 40 -16.62 2.67 -20.70
CA ALA A 40 -16.10 2.70 -19.34
C ALA A 40 -16.56 1.48 -18.53
N GLY A 41 -17.85 1.12 -18.61
CA GLY A 41 -18.39 -0.09 -17.96
C GLY A 41 -17.71 -1.37 -18.44
N ARG A 42 -17.45 -1.48 -19.76
CA ARG A 42 -16.72 -2.61 -20.34
C ARG A 42 -15.27 -2.70 -19.82
N TYR A 43 -14.56 -1.57 -19.78
CA TYR A 43 -13.22 -1.54 -19.19
C TYR A 43 -13.22 -2.04 -17.74
N TRP A 44 -14.15 -1.59 -16.91
CA TRP A 44 -14.24 -2.02 -15.52
C TRP A 44 -14.59 -3.50 -15.37
N THR A 45 -15.42 -4.04 -16.25
CA THR A 45 -15.70 -5.49 -16.29
C THR A 45 -14.43 -6.29 -16.57
N ILE A 46 -13.63 -5.86 -17.55
CA ILE A 46 -12.35 -6.47 -17.90
C ILE A 46 -11.35 -6.33 -16.73
N PHE A 47 -11.30 -5.16 -16.09
CA PHE A 47 -10.44 -4.91 -14.95
C PHE A 47 -10.74 -5.84 -13.76
N GLU A 48 -12.01 -5.98 -13.38
CA GLU A 48 -12.40 -6.85 -12.26
C GLU A 48 -12.14 -8.33 -12.57
N LYS A 49 -12.37 -8.75 -13.81
CA LYS A 49 -12.01 -10.09 -14.25
C LYS A 49 -10.50 -10.34 -14.13
N LEU A 50 -9.69 -9.41 -14.64
CA LEU A 50 -8.23 -9.49 -14.57
C LEU A 50 -7.73 -9.48 -13.12
N ARG A 51 -8.31 -8.62 -12.27
CA ARG A 51 -7.99 -8.56 -10.84
C ARG A 51 -8.27 -9.88 -10.13
N SER A 52 -9.39 -10.53 -10.46
CA SER A 52 -9.73 -11.85 -9.90
C SER A 52 -8.77 -12.95 -10.37
N GLU A 53 -8.28 -12.88 -11.61
CA GLU A 53 -7.32 -13.84 -12.18
C GLU A 53 -5.91 -13.68 -11.60
N LEU A 54 -5.45 -12.43 -11.42
CA LEU A 54 -4.08 -12.09 -11.02
C LEU A 54 -3.90 -11.97 -9.50
N GLY A 55 -4.98 -11.69 -8.76
CA GLY A 55 -4.92 -11.42 -7.32
C GLY A 55 -4.50 -9.98 -6.97
N TYR A 56 -4.27 -9.11 -7.95
CA TYR A 56 -3.93 -7.69 -7.76
C TYR A 56 -4.57 -6.80 -8.83
N ALA A 57 -4.57 -5.48 -8.60
CA ALA A 57 -5.12 -4.49 -9.52
C ALA A 57 -4.11 -4.15 -10.62
N ASP A 58 -4.42 -4.50 -11.87
CA ASP A 58 -3.62 -4.19 -13.05
C ASP A 58 -4.40 -3.29 -14.02
N TYR A 59 -4.30 -1.98 -13.82
CA TYR A 59 -4.99 -0.97 -14.62
C TYR A 59 -4.48 -0.92 -16.06
N LEU A 60 -3.17 -1.05 -16.26
CA LEU A 60 -2.56 -1.01 -17.59
C LEU A 60 -2.81 -2.31 -18.35
N GLY A 61 -2.75 -3.46 -17.70
CA GLY A 61 -3.13 -4.74 -18.28
C GLY A 61 -4.60 -4.78 -18.69
N ALA A 62 -5.48 -4.15 -17.93
CA ALA A 62 -6.88 -4.01 -18.30
C ALA A 62 -7.06 -3.18 -19.59
N LEU A 63 -6.29 -2.11 -19.80
CA LEU A 63 -6.28 -1.36 -21.06
C LEU A 63 -5.80 -2.21 -22.24
N GLN A 64 -4.77 -3.06 -22.05
CA GLN A 64 -4.29 -3.95 -23.10
C GLN A 64 -5.34 -5.02 -23.46
N ARG A 65 -6.02 -5.59 -22.45
CA ARG A 65 -7.13 -6.52 -22.70
C ARG A 65 -8.31 -5.85 -23.38
N TYR A 66 -8.66 -4.64 -22.97
CA TYR A 66 -9.71 -3.84 -23.61
C TYR A 66 -9.41 -3.62 -25.09
N ARG A 67 -8.17 -3.25 -25.43
CA ARG A 67 -7.71 -3.06 -26.81
C ARG A 67 -7.81 -4.34 -27.65
N SER A 68 -7.58 -5.50 -27.03
CA SER A 68 -7.64 -6.81 -27.70
C SER A 68 -9.04 -7.42 -27.72
N ASP A 69 -10.03 -6.75 -27.15
CA ASP A 69 -11.42 -7.18 -27.14
C ASP A 69 -12.02 -7.11 -28.57
N ALA A 70 -12.83 -8.10 -28.92
CA ALA A 70 -13.43 -8.20 -30.25
C ALA A 70 -14.38 -7.05 -30.60
N GLU A 71 -14.91 -6.37 -29.57
CA GLU A 71 -15.79 -5.20 -29.72
C GLU A 71 -15.02 -3.87 -29.77
N PHE A 72 -13.69 -3.90 -29.75
CA PHE A 72 -12.87 -2.69 -29.79
C PHE A 72 -12.94 -2.02 -31.18
N GLU A 73 -13.29 -0.75 -31.20
CA GLU A 73 -13.28 0.05 -32.41
C GLU A 73 -11.91 0.73 -32.59
N ARG A 74 -11.34 0.69 -33.80
CA ARG A 74 -10.04 1.33 -34.11
C ARG A 74 -10.02 2.84 -33.86
N SER A 75 -11.17 3.49 -33.86
CA SER A 75 -11.31 4.91 -33.48
C SER A 75 -10.92 5.21 -32.03
N ASP A 76 -10.89 4.19 -31.18
CA ASP A 76 -10.56 4.32 -29.76
C ASP A 76 -9.05 4.26 -29.46
N ASP A 77 -8.20 3.93 -30.43
CA ASP A 77 -6.74 3.83 -30.23
C ASP A 77 -6.12 5.11 -29.61
N LEU A 78 -6.51 6.29 -30.11
CA LEU A 78 -6.01 7.56 -29.57
C LEU A 78 -6.47 7.77 -28.11
N ARG A 79 -7.71 7.42 -27.80
CA ARG A 79 -8.27 7.53 -26.46
C ARG A 79 -7.57 6.59 -25.47
N LEU A 80 -7.19 5.38 -25.91
CA LEU A 80 -6.38 4.46 -25.09
C LEU A 80 -5.00 5.03 -24.75
N LEU A 81 -4.35 5.72 -25.71
CA LEU A 81 -3.10 6.41 -25.46
C LEU A 81 -3.27 7.54 -24.43
N GLN A 82 -4.34 8.32 -24.55
CA GLN A 82 -4.67 9.37 -23.58
C GLN A 82 -4.95 8.77 -22.19
N MET A 83 -5.64 7.63 -22.14
CA MET A 83 -5.92 6.93 -20.89
C MET A 83 -4.66 6.38 -20.22
N SER A 84 -3.77 5.76 -20.99
CA SER A 84 -2.48 5.30 -20.43
C SER A 84 -1.64 6.45 -19.91
N THR A 85 -1.61 7.57 -20.63
CA THR A 85 -0.93 8.81 -20.19
C THR A 85 -1.56 9.36 -18.90
N PHE A 86 -2.90 9.41 -18.84
CA PHE A 86 -3.60 9.81 -17.61
C PHE A 86 -3.20 8.97 -16.40
N LEU A 87 -3.17 7.63 -16.54
CA LEU A 87 -2.76 6.73 -15.47
C LEU A 87 -1.31 6.95 -15.05
N VAL A 88 -0.40 6.96 -16.02
CA VAL A 88 1.04 7.03 -15.76
C VAL A 88 1.46 8.40 -15.22
N ASP A 89 0.81 9.47 -15.66
CA ASP A 89 1.13 10.87 -15.29
C ASP A 89 0.16 11.49 -14.28
N TYR A 90 -0.72 10.69 -13.69
CA TYR A 90 -1.65 11.16 -12.67
C TYR A 90 -0.92 11.91 -11.54
N PRO A 91 -1.47 12.99 -10.97
CA PRO A 91 -0.82 13.80 -9.93
C PRO A 91 -0.91 13.13 -8.56
N PHE A 92 -0.23 12.00 -8.38
CA PHE A 92 -0.28 11.18 -7.17
C PHE A 92 0.12 11.93 -5.90
N ALA A 93 1.00 12.94 -6.00
CA ALA A 93 1.40 13.75 -4.85
C ALA A 93 0.22 14.50 -4.20
N GLU A 94 -0.80 14.87 -5.00
CA GLU A 94 -2.01 15.52 -4.51
C GLU A 94 -2.99 14.57 -3.81
N ARG A 95 -2.70 13.29 -3.84
CA ARG A 95 -3.52 12.23 -3.22
C ARG A 95 -2.86 11.61 -1.98
N LEU A 96 -1.73 12.16 -1.53
CA LEU A 96 -1.20 11.78 -0.23
C LEU A 96 -2.17 12.19 0.88
N TYR A 97 -2.37 11.30 1.83
CA TYR A 97 -3.12 11.68 3.03
C TYR A 97 -2.39 12.78 3.80
N PRO A 98 -3.13 13.68 4.48
CA PRO A 98 -2.52 14.75 5.26
C PRO A 98 -1.44 14.23 6.22
N ARG A 99 -0.29 14.88 6.24
CA ARG A 99 0.87 14.56 7.09
C ARG A 99 1.55 13.22 6.81
N ALA A 100 1.22 12.49 5.74
CA ALA A 100 1.84 11.20 5.42
C ALA A 100 3.37 11.29 5.33
N LEU A 101 3.91 12.30 4.65
CA LEU A 101 5.37 12.50 4.55
C LEU A 101 6.00 12.91 5.88
N ASP A 102 5.29 13.65 6.73
CA ASP A 102 5.75 14.03 8.07
C ASP A 102 5.86 12.79 8.97
N VAL A 103 4.87 11.90 8.91
CA VAL A 103 4.93 10.60 9.60
C VAL A 103 6.17 9.82 9.16
N ILE A 104 6.38 9.65 7.85
CA ILE A 104 7.54 8.92 7.34
C ILE A 104 8.86 9.56 7.82
N ARG A 105 8.95 10.89 7.83
CA ARG A 105 10.13 11.60 8.33
C ARG A 105 10.34 11.31 9.82
N ARG A 106 9.28 11.41 10.62
CA ARG A 106 9.33 11.16 12.07
C ARG A 106 9.72 9.71 12.39
N LEU A 107 9.11 8.72 11.73
CA LEU A 107 9.45 7.30 11.93
C LEU A 107 10.93 7.02 11.63
N GLY A 108 11.52 7.76 10.69
CA GLY A 108 12.93 7.67 10.35
C GLY A 108 13.90 8.01 11.49
N VAL A 109 13.44 8.68 12.56
CA VAL A 109 14.23 8.96 13.77
C VAL A 109 14.39 7.69 14.62
N TYR A 110 13.42 6.77 14.53
CA TYR A 110 13.35 5.57 15.39
C TYR A 110 13.84 4.31 14.67
N GLY A 111 13.83 4.30 13.34
CA GLY A 111 14.25 3.11 12.60
C GLY A 111 14.28 3.31 11.09
N ARG A 112 14.56 2.23 10.38
CA ARG A 112 14.58 2.21 8.93
C ARG A 112 13.17 2.18 8.39
N LYS A 113 12.88 2.99 7.38
CA LYS A 113 11.59 3.06 6.69
C LYS A 113 11.67 2.30 5.38
N VAL A 114 10.72 1.44 5.11
CA VAL A 114 10.59 0.63 3.90
C VAL A 114 9.14 0.67 3.45
N ILE A 115 8.88 0.96 2.19
CA ILE A 115 7.56 0.72 1.60
C ILE A 115 7.43 -0.77 1.31
N LEU A 116 6.32 -1.36 1.75
CA LEU A 116 5.94 -2.74 1.47
C LEU A 116 4.52 -2.75 0.93
N SER A 117 4.36 -2.88 -0.38
CA SER A 117 3.10 -2.73 -1.08
C SER A 117 2.77 -3.92 -1.96
N ASP A 118 1.48 -4.17 -2.16
CA ASP A 118 1.00 -5.05 -3.22
C ASP A 118 0.79 -4.26 -4.51
N GLY A 119 1.04 -4.87 -5.67
CA GLY A 119 0.79 -4.25 -6.96
C GLY A 119 1.62 -4.82 -8.10
N ASP A 120 1.38 -4.29 -9.29
CA ASP A 120 2.14 -4.62 -10.47
C ASP A 120 3.53 -3.92 -10.50
N VAL A 121 4.42 -4.42 -11.35
CA VAL A 121 5.81 -3.94 -11.43
C VAL A 121 5.99 -2.66 -12.26
N VAL A 122 4.94 -2.09 -12.84
CA VAL A 122 4.99 -0.90 -13.71
C VAL A 122 4.27 0.27 -13.05
N PHE A 123 2.99 0.11 -12.73
CA PHE A 123 2.13 1.17 -12.24
C PHE A 123 2.41 1.50 -10.77
N GLN A 124 2.58 0.49 -9.90
CA GLN A 124 2.82 0.71 -8.48
C GLN A 124 4.15 1.45 -8.21
N PRO A 125 5.30 1.09 -8.82
CA PRO A 125 6.53 1.88 -8.67
C PRO A 125 6.35 3.32 -9.17
N ARG A 126 5.65 3.51 -10.28
CA ARG A 126 5.39 4.84 -10.85
C ARG A 126 4.57 5.72 -9.90
N LYS A 127 3.50 5.15 -9.32
CA LYS A 127 2.70 5.80 -8.28
C LYS A 127 3.56 6.24 -7.10
N ILE A 128 4.38 5.34 -6.57
CA ILE A 128 5.28 5.60 -5.43
C ILE A 128 6.31 6.69 -5.77
N GLN A 129 6.89 6.67 -6.97
CA GLN A 129 7.83 7.70 -7.41
C GLN A 129 7.17 9.07 -7.55
N ARG A 130 6.05 9.15 -8.27
CA ARG A 130 5.38 10.43 -8.56
C ARG A 130 4.66 11.03 -7.35
N SER A 131 4.39 10.25 -6.32
CA SER A 131 3.88 10.78 -5.05
C SER A 131 4.96 11.34 -4.12
N GLY A 132 6.25 11.17 -4.43
CA GLY A 132 7.37 11.55 -3.56
C GLY A 132 7.66 10.53 -2.45
N LEU A 133 6.90 9.45 -2.36
CA LEU A 133 7.09 8.40 -1.37
C LEU A 133 8.43 7.66 -1.56
N TRP A 134 8.86 7.47 -2.82
CA TRP A 134 10.14 6.83 -3.14
C TRP A 134 11.32 7.53 -2.46
N ASP A 135 11.40 8.84 -2.60
CA ASP A 135 12.48 9.65 -2.01
C ASP A 135 12.37 9.70 -0.49
N SER A 136 11.14 9.74 0.05
CA SER A 136 10.90 9.79 1.49
C SER A 136 11.43 8.57 2.23
N VAL A 137 11.52 7.41 1.56
CA VAL A 137 12.12 6.18 2.09
C VAL A 137 13.51 5.88 1.50
N SER A 138 14.10 6.82 0.72
CA SER A 138 15.41 6.68 0.07
C SER A 138 15.50 5.43 -0.82
N GLY A 139 14.47 5.19 -1.63
CA GLY A 139 14.38 4.08 -2.58
C GLY A 139 14.16 2.70 -1.97
N ARG A 140 13.91 2.58 -0.66
CA ARG A 140 13.63 1.30 -0.02
C ARG A 140 12.18 0.90 -0.23
N VAL A 141 11.94 0.24 -1.35
CA VAL A 141 10.60 -0.14 -1.81
C VAL A 141 10.58 -1.61 -2.17
N LEU A 142 9.63 -2.34 -1.63
CA LEU A 142 9.31 -3.73 -1.95
C LEU A 142 7.89 -3.79 -2.49
N ILE A 143 7.71 -4.40 -3.64
CA ILE A 143 6.40 -4.61 -4.27
C ILE A 143 6.24 -6.09 -4.55
N TYR A 144 5.14 -6.65 -4.06
CA TYR A 144 4.80 -8.07 -4.21
C TYR A 144 3.34 -8.22 -4.70
N ILE A 145 2.91 -9.43 -4.98
CA ILE A 145 1.50 -9.74 -5.27
C ILE A 145 0.75 -10.00 -3.95
N HIS A 146 1.38 -10.72 -3.01
CA HIS A 146 0.85 -11.04 -1.68
C HIS A 146 1.96 -10.81 -0.66
N LYS A 147 2.13 -9.57 -0.24
CA LYS A 147 3.24 -9.13 0.64
C LYS A 147 3.28 -9.89 1.97
N GLU A 148 2.12 -10.30 2.49
CA GLU A 148 2.02 -11.09 3.72
C GLU A 148 2.63 -12.49 3.60
N GLN A 149 2.84 -12.99 2.38
CA GLN A 149 3.49 -14.27 2.10
C GLN A 149 5.01 -14.12 1.88
N MET A 150 5.51 -12.89 1.76
CA MET A 150 6.90 -12.60 1.39
C MET A 150 7.78 -12.19 2.58
N LEU A 151 7.37 -12.53 3.81
CA LEU A 151 8.01 -12.07 5.03
C LEU A 151 9.46 -12.54 5.18
N GLU A 152 9.77 -13.73 4.70
CA GLU A 152 11.16 -14.23 4.69
C GLU A 152 12.05 -13.34 3.81
N SER A 153 11.60 -13.01 2.60
CA SER A 153 12.31 -12.09 1.68
C SER A 153 12.45 -10.69 2.30
N VAL A 154 11.41 -10.17 2.95
CA VAL A 154 11.45 -8.89 3.65
C VAL A 154 12.51 -8.90 4.76
N GLN A 155 12.53 -9.95 5.59
CA GLN A 155 13.48 -10.08 6.70
C GLN A 155 14.92 -10.29 6.22
N LEU A 156 15.10 -10.96 5.08
CA LEU A 156 16.43 -11.15 4.47
C LEU A 156 17.00 -9.82 3.93
N GLN A 157 16.15 -9.01 3.28
CA GLN A 157 16.58 -7.73 2.71
C GLN A 157 16.72 -6.62 3.77
N TYR A 158 15.86 -6.62 4.77
CA TYR A 158 15.83 -5.63 5.85
C TYR A 158 15.81 -6.32 7.22
N PRO A 159 16.93 -6.97 7.62
CA PRO A 159 16.98 -7.67 8.89
C PRO A 159 16.82 -6.69 10.06
N ALA A 160 15.91 -7.01 10.99
CA ALA A 160 15.64 -6.22 12.18
C ALA A 160 15.31 -7.09 13.39
N ARG A 161 15.48 -6.53 14.58
CA ARG A 161 15.03 -7.15 15.84
C ARG A 161 13.51 -7.07 15.96
N HIS A 162 12.95 -5.93 15.55
CA HIS A 162 11.52 -5.66 15.61
C HIS A 162 11.03 -4.97 14.34
N TYR A 163 9.79 -5.25 13.95
CA TYR A 163 9.13 -4.65 12.82
C TYR A 163 7.86 -3.92 13.25
N VAL A 164 7.53 -2.85 12.55
CA VAL A 164 6.24 -2.18 12.67
C VAL A 164 5.60 -2.17 11.31
N MET A 165 4.44 -2.79 11.14
CA MET A 165 3.67 -2.76 9.89
C MET A 165 2.50 -1.80 10.02
N VAL A 166 2.39 -0.87 9.09
CA VAL A 166 1.27 0.08 8.96
C VAL A 166 0.50 -0.26 7.70
N ASP A 167 -0.78 -0.61 7.83
CA ASP A 167 -1.63 -1.06 6.72
C ASP A 167 -3.11 -0.81 7.01
N ASP A 168 -3.90 -0.42 6.00
CA ASP A 168 -5.35 -0.22 6.09
C ASP A 168 -6.16 -1.52 6.09
N LYS A 169 -5.50 -2.68 5.91
CA LYS A 169 -6.15 -3.98 5.85
C LYS A 169 -5.81 -4.85 7.05
N LEU A 170 -6.75 -4.99 7.99
CA LEU A 170 -6.59 -5.88 9.14
C LEU A 170 -6.26 -7.32 8.74
N ARG A 171 -6.75 -7.81 7.60
CA ARG A 171 -6.41 -9.11 7.04
C ARG A 171 -4.89 -9.30 6.91
N ILE A 172 -4.21 -8.31 6.34
CA ILE A 172 -2.75 -8.34 6.13
C ILE A 172 -2.02 -8.24 7.46
N LEU A 173 -2.44 -7.30 8.32
CA LEU A 173 -1.85 -7.13 9.66
C LEU A 173 -1.96 -8.42 10.49
N ALA A 174 -3.13 -9.05 10.51
CA ALA A 174 -3.36 -10.31 11.21
C ALA A 174 -2.50 -11.46 10.64
N ALA A 175 -2.44 -11.59 9.31
CA ALA A 175 -1.64 -12.63 8.65
C ALA A 175 -0.15 -12.47 8.98
N MET A 176 0.41 -11.25 8.91
CA MET A 176 1.79 -10.96 9.25
C MET A 176 2.06 -11.18 10.76
N LYS A 177 1.12 -10.77 11.64
CA LYS A 177 1.23 -10.96 13.08
C LYS A 177 1.27 -12.44 13.46
N ASN A 178 0.47 -13.28 12.80
CA ASN A 178 0.47 -14.73 13.02
C ASN A 178 1.82 -15.38 12.73
N VAL A 179 2.58 -14.86 11.76
CA VAL A 179 3.92 -15.38 11.40
C VAL A 179 5.01 -14.79 12.29
N MET A 180 4.99 -13.49 12.52
CA MET A 180 6.08 -12.76 13.16
C MET A 180 5.92 -12.62 14.67
N GLN A 181 4.71 -12.86 15.20
CA GLN A 181 4.37 -12.85 16.63
C GLN A 181 4.87 -11.56 17.35
N ASP A 182 5.61 -11.72 18.45
CA ASP A 182 6.16 -10.63 19.26
C ASP A 182 7.17 -9.75 18.52
N ARG A 183 7.64 -10.17 17.34
CA ARG A 183 8.56 -9.38 16.51
C ARG A 183 7.88 -8.36 15.62
N LEU A 184 6.55 -8.28 15.64
CA LEU A 184 5.77 -7.34 14.83
C LEU A 184 4.80 -6.54 15.70
N THR A 185 4.86 -5.22 15.61
CA THR A 185 3.78 -4.32 16.02
C THR A 185 2.95 -3.95 14.80
N THR A 186 1.65 -4.11 14.90
CA THR A 186 0.70 -3.79 13.84
C THR A 186 0.02 -2.45 14.11
N VAL A 187 -0.05 -1.60 13.09
CA VAL A 187 -0.68 -0.28 13.16
C VAL A 187 -1.73 -0.17 12.07
N PHE A 188 -2.95 0.14 12.47
CA PHE A 188 -4.12 0.21 11.61
C PHE A 188 -4.65 1.63 11.50
N PRO A 189 -4.38 2.38 10.41
CA PRO A 189 -5.06 3.63 10.12
C PRO A 189 -6.48 3.33 9.62
N ARG A 190 -7.50 3.91 10.27
CA ARG A 190 -8.93 3.73 9.98
C ARG A 190 -9.36 4.63 8.83
N GLN A 191 -8.76 4.44 7.66
CA GLN A 191 -9.00 5.23 6.45
C GLN A 191 -9.04 4.34 5.20
N GLY A 192 -9.73 4.81 4.15
CA GLY A 192 -9.99 3.98 2.97
C GLY A 192 -11.13 2.97 3.17
N HIS A 193 -11.66 2.47 2.07
CA HIS A 193 -12.88 1.65 2.07
C HIS A 193 -12.75 0.34 2.86
N TYR A 194 -11.56 -0.31 2.87
CA TYR A 194 -11.37 -1.54 3.65
C TYR A 194 -11.43 -1.31 5.16
N ALA A 195 -10.80 -0.23 5.63
CA ALA A 195 -10.75 0.10 7.04
C ALA A 195 -12.06 0.69 7.57
N LEU A 196 -12.89 1.27 6.69
CA LEU A 196 -14.19 1.85 7.03
C LEU A 196 -15.35 0.86 6.90
N ASP A 197 -15.15 -0.31 6.29
CA ASP A 197 -16.17 -1.35 6.18
C ASP A 197 -16.26 -2.16 7.48
N PRO A 198 -17.39 -2.08 8.23
CA PRO A 198 -17.56 -2.81 9.49
C PRO A 198 -17.43 -4.33 9.35
N ALA A 199 -17.79 -4.91 8.19
CA ALA A 199 -17.67 -6.34 7.94
C ALA A 199 -16.20 -6.76 7.88
N ASN A 200 -15.36 -5.98 7.18
CA ASN A 200 -13.91 -6.21 7.13
C ASN A 200 -13.27 -6.05 8.51
N VAL A 201 -13.67 -5.03 9.27
CA VAL A 201 -13.13 -4.77 10.62
C VAL A 201 -13.50 -5.89 11.59
N ALA A 202 -14.74 -6.40 11.52
CA ALA A 202 -15.20 -7.47 12.41
C ALA A 202 -14.60 -8.85 12.07
N ALA A 203 -14.11 -9.05 10.85
CA ALA A 203 -13.62 -10.34 10.37
C ALA A 203 -12.22 -10.72 10.89
N TYR A 204 -11.46 -9.77 11.44
CA TYR A 204 -10.06 -9.99 11.83
C TYR A 204 -9.77 -9.44 13.23
N PRO A 205 -8.73 -9.97 13.92
CA PRO A 205 -8.27 -9.43 15.18
C PRO A 205 -7.89 -7.94 15.06
N ALA A 206 -8.10 -7.19 16.15
CA ALA A 206 -7.66 -5.81 16.22
C ALA A 206 -6.13 -5.71 16.12
N ALA A 207 -5.64 -4.64 15.50
CA ALA A 207 -4.22 -4.31 15.48
C ALA A 207 -3.72 -3.88 16.89
N ASP A 208 -2.41 -3.94 17.11
CA ASP A 208 -1.80 -3.51 18.38
C ASP A 208 -2.03 -2.02 18.64
N LEU A 209 -2.10 -1.21 17.57
CA LEU A 209 -2.43 0.20 17.60
C LEU A 209 -3.39 0.54 16.46
N SER A 210 -4.46 1.28 16.75
CA SER A 210 -5.34 1.87 15.73
C SER A 210 -5.28 3.39 15.84
N VAL A 211 -5.26 4.07 14.70
CA VAL A 211 -5.33 5.53 14.57
C VAL A 211 -6.44 5.91 13.60
N GLU A 212 -7.07 7.07 13.79
CA GLU A 212 -8.13 7.50 12.86
C GLU A 212 -7.56 7.89 11.50
N ARG A 213 -6.36 8.49 11.50
CA ARG A 213 -5.67 8.92 10.27
C ARG A 213 -4.19 8.61 10.38
N ILE A 214 -3.55 8.33 9.26
CA ILE A 214 -2.10 8.10 9.23
C ILE A 214 -1.32 9.27 9.87
N GLY A 215 -1.78 10.51 9.66
CA GLY A 215 -1.15 11.71 10.23
C GLY A 215 -1.05 11.72 11.75
N ASP A 216 -1.94 11.00 12.45
CA ASP A 216 -1.97 10.93 13.92
C ASP A 216 -0.73 10.23 14.48
N LEU A 217 -0.10 9.34 13.68
CA LEU A 217 1.17 8.71 14.08
C LEU A 217 2.31 9.70 14.31
N ALA A 218 2.22 10.90 13.74
CA ALA A 218 3.23 11.93 14.00
C ALA A 218 3.18 12.45 15.46
N ASP A 219 2.08 12.26 16.15
CA ASP A 219 1.85 12.78 17.51
C ASP A 219 1.98 11.68 18.58
N ILE A 220 2.12 10.41 18.18
CA ILE A 220 2.26 9.28 19.10
C ILE A 220 3.70 9.20 19.66
N ASP A 221 3.81 8.91 20.95
CA ASP A 221 5.10 8.60 21.56
C ASP A 221 5.59 7.20 21.12
N MET A 222 6.36 7.19 20.04
CA MET A 222 6.94 5.97 19.47
C MET A 222 7.92 5.28 20.46
N ARG A 223 8.54 6.00 21.40
CA ARG A 223 9.41 5.39 22.40
C ARG A 223 8.63 4.58 23.41
N ALA A 224 7.47 5.07 23.81
CA ALA A 224 6.57 4.31 24.71
C ALA A 224 6.01 3.07 24.00
N LEU A 225 5.67 3.18 22.72
CA LEU A 225 5.19 2.06 21.91
C LEU A 225 6.29 1.00 21.72
N LEU A 226 7.47 1.40 21.24
CA LEU A 226 8.58 0.50 20.92
C LEU A 226 9.36 0.04 22.17
N GLY A 227 9.40 0.85 23.22
CA GLY A 227 10.15 0.54 24.44
C GLY A 227 9.59 -0.67 25.19
N ARG A 228 8.29 -0.89 25.16
CA ARG A 228 7.65 -2.08 25.75
C ARG A 228 8.05 -3.36 25.01
N GLU A 229 8.08 -3.33 23.70
CA GLU A 229 8.41 -4.44 22.82
C GLU A 229 9.92 -4.76 22.85
N ILE A 230 10.78 -3.74 22.73
CA ILE A 230 12.24 -3.91 22.78
C ILE A 230 12.70 -4.37 24.18
N ALA A 231 12.11 -3.86 25.25
CA ALA A 231 12.41 -4.31 26.61
C ALA A 231 12.01 -5.77 26.87
N ALA A 232 10.87 -6.21 26.32
CA ALA A 232 10.42 -7.60 26.42
C ALA A 232 11.36 -8.57 25.67
N LEU A 233 11.90 -8.16 24.51
CA LEU A 233 12.88 -8.95 23.76
C LEU A 233 14.23 -9.05 24.48
N THR A 234 14.66 -7.99 25.15
CA THR A 234 15.94 -7.98 25.90
C THR A 234 15.90 -8.92 27.14
N LEU A 235 14.73 -9.10 27.73
CA LEU A 235 14.53 -10.03 28.85
C LEU A 235 14.54 -11.50 28.40
N LYS A 236 13.96 -11.81 27.22
CA LYS A 236 13.94 -13.19 26.67
C LYS A 236 15.31 -13.68 26.17
N VAL A 237 16.26 -12.80 25.86
CA VAL A 237 17.61 -13.16 25.41
C VAL A 237 18.56 -13.44 26.59
N LYS A 238 18.17 -13.04 27.83
CA LYS A 238 18.95 -13.26 29.05
C LYS A 238 18.46 -14.44 29.88
N SER A 239 17.39 -15.11 29.47
CA SER A 239 16.85 -16.33 30.04
C SER A 239 17.19 -17.55 29.15
#